data_d3045367ad9176e374545161d773316b
#
_entry.id   d3045367ad9176e374545161d773316b
#
_cell.length_a   1.000
_cell.length_b   1.000
_cell.length_c   1.000
_cell.angle_alpha   90.00
_cell.angle_beta   90.00
_cell.angle_gamma   90.00
#
_symmetry.space_group_name_H-M   'P 1'
#
loop_
_entity.id
_entity.type
_entity.pdbx_description
1 polymer ?
#
loop_
_entity_poly.entity_id
_entity_poly.type
_entity_poly.pdbx_seq_one_letter_code
_entity_poly.pdbx_strand_id
1 'polypeptide(L)'
;MKNTDKQFLLNDSKTFCMAPWVHLYTSPVGEASPCCIARKEVGKTITNSVEDLMNSDTMKELRVDMLNERFNTACQTCHSHEQQGMHSFRNQFNTRFGKHFDESLLDTKEDGHINNFKMRYYDIRFSNICNMKCRTCNSHFSSQWEQENIKRGVPYGRIPVKNNHPDLVASVVDHIPHMEYAYFAGGEPLITEEHYILLEEMIRRNRTDIKLVYNSNVSSLKFKDKDILKIWSKFTNPIELSASIDHIGKKAEYIRHGTVWDTVDSNLRLLKSASNVTLLINSVGSLFNYVSLPEMYDYLIGSKIYEPGNSFNLYPLSTPEIFHTQALPRDLKEQGRTNITKLITSMEDKGFTSSQVSVVKNLMSWTEAADSWDNVKDKFKVEVTEIDRVRGENFVETFPELASLFD
;
A
#
# COMPACT_ATOMS: atom_id res chain seq x y z
N MET A 1 1.15 35.73 11.85
CA MET A 1 2.59 35.49 12.12
C MET A 1 2.82 34.00 12.01
N LYS A 2 3.88 33.58 11.28
CA LYS A 2 4.25 32.15 11.22
C LYS A 2 4.67 31.68 12.61
N ASN A 3 4.09 30.58 13.11
CA ASN A 3 4.62 29.93 14.30
C ASN A 3 5.93 29.21 13.91
N THR A 4 7.00 29.52 14.59
CA THR A 4 8.33 28.90 14.38
C THR A 4 8.80 28.12 15.59
N ASP A 5 7.95 27.93 16.58
CA ASP A 5 8.24 27.10 17.74
C ASP A 5 8.27 25.63 17.31
N LYS A 6 9.47 25.11 17.15
CA LYS A 6 9.73 23.74 16.72
C LYS A 6 9.08 22.70 17.62
N GLN A 7 9.20 22.90 18.95
CA GLN A 7 8.70 21.93 19.91
C GLN A 7 7.17 21.86 19.83
N PHE A 8 6.53 23.02 19.79
CA PHE A 8 5.08 23.09 19.64
C PHE A 8 4.61 22.50 18.30
N LEU A 9 5.21 22.92 17.18
CA LEU A 9 4.76 22.48 15.85
C LEU A 9 4.91 20.96 15.66
N LEU A 10 6.01 20.38 16.12
CA LEU A 10 6.26 18.94 15.92
C LEU A 10 5.44 18.04 16.85
N ASN A 11 5.13 18.48 18.09
CA ASN A 11 4.54 17.61 19.10
C ASN A 11 3.11 17.99 19.50
N ASP A 12 2.77 19.27 19.60
CA ASP A 12 1.51 19.74 20.16
C ASP A 12 0.52 20.21 19.08
N SER A 13 1.02 20.76 17.97
CA SER A 13 0.19 21.17 16.84
C SER A 13 -0.67 20.02 16.32
N LYS A 14 -1.91 20.34 15.93
CA LYS A 14 -2.84 19.38 15.30
C LYS A 14 -2.86 19.50 13.78
N THR A 15 -2.13 20.47 13.22
CA THR A 15 -2.15 20.78 11.78
C THR A 15 -0.80 20.60 11.13
N PHE A 16 0.31 20.81 11.84
CA PHE A 16 1.66 20.75 11.28
C PHE A 16 2.10 19.30 10.96
N CYS A 17 2.68 19.13 9.78
CA CYS A 17 3.25 17.87 9.30
C CYS A 17 4.53 18.13 8.48
N MET A 18 5.59 17.38 8.71
CA MET A 18 6.83 17.49 7.93
C MET A 18 6.72 17.04 6.46
N ALA A 19 5.69 16.29 6.09
CA ALA A 19 5.56 15.71 4.74
C ALA A 19 5.73 16.74 3.60
N PRO A 20 5.09 17.93 3.60
CA PRO A 20 5.22 18.91 2.52
C PRO A 20 6.63 19.47 2.31
N TRP A 21 7.58 19.20 3.21
CA TRP A 21 8.97 19.66 3.11
C TRP A 21 9.95 18.56 2.71
N VAL A 22 9.57 17.29 2.90
CA VAL A 22 10.53 16.17 2.78
C VAL A 22 10.05 15.04 1.88
N HIS A 23 8.83 15.13 1.36
CA HIS A 23 8.15 14.03 0.70
C HIS A 23 7.28 14.50 -0.47
N LEU A 24 7.20 13.65 -1.47
CA LEU A 24 6.24 13.73 -2.57
C LEU A 24 5.71 12.32 -2.84
N TYR A 25 4.41 12.18 -2.90
CA TYR A 25 3.75 10.97 -3.37
C TYR A 25 3.30 11.14 -4.82
N THR A 26 3.47 10.10 -5.62
CA THR A 26 2.82 10.01 -6.93
C THR A 26 2.09 8.69 -7.10
N SER A 27 0.87 8.74 -7.65
CA SER A 27 0.12 7.54 -8.02
C SER A 27 0.74 6.87 -9.25
N PRO A 28 0.44 5.58 -9.51
CA PRO A 28 0.92 4.89 -10.72
C PRO A 28 0.43 5.49 -12.03
N VAL A 29 -0.56 6.37 -11.99
CA VAL A 29 -1.09 7.09 -13.15
C VAL A 29 -0.59 8.54 -13.24
N GLY A 30 0.41 8.89 -12.41
CA GLY A 30 1.12 10.15 -12.47
C GLY A 30 0.46 11.31 -11.72
N GLU A 31 -0.57 11.08 -10.93
CA GLU A 31 -1.15 12.09 -10.05
C GLU A 31 -0.27 12.29 -8.83
N ALA A 32 0.09 13.52 -8.52
CA ALA A 32 0.94 13.85 -7.40
C ALA A 32 0.15 14.46 -6.24
N SER A 33 0.55 14.13 -5.01
CA SER A 33 -0.08 14.59 -3.79
C SER A 33 0.96 14.80 -2.67
N PRO A 34 0.66 15.61 -1.64
CA PRO A 34 1.57 15.84 -0.52
C PRO A 34 1.95 14.55 0.23
N CYS A 35 1.06 13.57 0.27
CA CYS A 35 1.27 12.22 0.77
C CYS A 35 0.20 11.27 0.23
N CYS A 36 0.39 9.95 0.36
CA CYS A 36 -0.49 8.92 -0.21
C CYS A 36 -1.93 8.90 0.33
N ILE A 37 -2.22 9.58 1.43
CA ILE A 37 -3.58 9.70 2.01
C ILE A 37 -4.15 11.12 1.93
N ALA A 38 -3.44 12.04 1.28
CA ALA A 38 -3.94 13.40 1.08
C ALA A 38 -5.15 13.41 0.13
N ARG A 39 -6.08 14.34 0.38
CA ARG A 39 -7.32 14.49 -0.42
C ARG A 39 -7.25 15.54 -1.52
N LYS A 40 -6.08 16.14 -1.72
CA LYS A 40 -5.84 17.13 -2.78
C LYS A 40 -4.61 16.74 -3.59
N GLU A 41 -4.73 16.84 -4.88
CA GLU A 41 -3.61 16.73 -5.80
C GLU A 41 -2.83 18.06 -5.85
N VAL A 42 -1.53 17.94 -6.16
CA VAL A 42 -0.63 19.08 -6.38
C VAL A 42 -0.23 19.23 -7.84
N GLY A 43 -0.61 18.29 -8.68
CA GLY A 43 -0.37 18.28 -10.12
C GLY A 43 -0.13 16.88 -10.67
N LYS A 44 0.43 16.81 -11.89
CA LYS A 44 0.69 15.53 -12.59
C LYS A 44 2.15 15.46 -13.03
N THR A 45 2.77 14.31 -12.85
CA THR A 45 4.17 14.05 -13.22
C THR A 45 4.44 14.11 -14.72
N ILE A 46 3.40 13.96 -15.56
CA ILE A 46 3.55 14.04 -17.02
C ILE A 46 3.81 15.48 -17.51
N THR A 47 3.36 16.47 -16.75
CA THR A 47 3.42 17.90 -17.15
C THR A 47 4.29 18.76 -16.24
N ASN A 48 4.72 18.23 -15.09
CA ASN A 48 5.40 19.00 -14.06
C ASN A 48 6.67 18.26 -13.59
N SER A 49 7.72 19.01 -13.35
CA SER A 49 8.91 18.51 -12.64
C SER A 49 8.60 18.26 -11.15
N VAL A 50 9.52 17.60 -10.46
CA VAL A 50 9.42 17.43 -8.99
C VAL A 50 9.39 18.78 -8.29
N GLU A 51 10.22 19.73 -8.74
CA GLU A 51 10.30 21.09 -8.20
C GLU A 51 9.01 21.87 -8.42
N ASP A 52 8.38 21.75 -9.61
CA ASP A 52 7.08 22.39 -9.90
C ASP A 52 5.99 21.85 -8.98
N LEU A 53 5.94 20.52 -8.83
CA LEU A 53 4.97 19.85 -7.96
C LEU A 53 5.14 20.27 -6.49
N MET A 54 6.39 20.35 -6.02
CA MET A 54 6.70 20.77 -4.65
C MET A 54 6.42 22.26 -4.42
N ASN A 55 6.38 23.06 -5.47
CA ASN A 55 6.07 24.51 -5.40
C ASN A 55 4.74 24.88 -6.07
N SER A 56 3.87 23.89 -6.31
CA SER A 56 2.49 24.15 -6.75
C SER A 56 1.74 25.03 -5.73
N ASP A 57 0.71 25.73 -6.19
CA ASP A 57 -0.08 26.59 -5.31
C ASP A 57 -0.68 25.83 -4.14
N THR A 58 -1.19 24.60 -4.37
CA THR A 58 -1.70 23.72 -3.32
C THR A 58 -0.62 23.40 -2.27
N MET A 59 0.62 23.12 -2.69
CA MET A 59 1.71 22.77 -1.78
C MET A 59 2.19 24.00 -0.98
N LYS A 60 2.28 25.17 -1.63
CA LYS A 60 2.59 26.44 -0.96
C LYS A 60 1.53 26.80 0.07
N GLU A 61 0.25 26.78 -0.32
CA GLU A 61 -0.88 27.02 0.59
C GLU A 61 -0.83 26.08 1.80
N LEU A 62 -0.61 24.79 1.57
CA LEU A 62 -0.55 23.78 2.62
C LEU A 62 0.55 24.11 3.66
N ARG A 63 1.76 24.49 3.21
CA ARG A 63 2.85 24.89 4.12
C ARG A 63 2.49 26.16 4.92
N VAL A 64 1.92 27.15 4.24
CA VAL A 64 1.49 28.39 4.90
C VAL A 64 0.40 28.11 5.93
N ASP A 65 -0.57 27.25 5.61
CA ASP A 65 -1.61 26.86 6.55
C ASP A 65 -1.04 26.17 7.79
N MET A 66 -0.16 25.20 7.58
CA MET A 66 0.49 24.44 8.67
C MET A 66 1.31 25.35 9.61
N LEU A 67 2.05 26.32 9.05
CA LEU A 67 2.85 27.26 9.84
C LEU A 67 2.00 28.32 10.58
N ASN A 68 0.74 28.48 10.21
CA ASN A 68 -0.20 29.38 10.85
C ASN A 68 -1.29 28.65 11.65
N GLU A 69 -1.09 27.35 11.93
CA GLU A 69 -2.04 26.50 12.69
C GLU A 69 -3.45 26.47 12.06
N ARG A 70 -3.54 26.60 10.75
CA ARG A 70 -4.80 26.52 10.02
C ARG A 70 -5.02 25.11 9.51
N PHE A 71 -6.23 24.62 9.68
CA PHE A 71 -6.63 23.33 9.11
C PHE A 71 -6.73 23.41 7.57
N ASN A 72 -6.14 22.43 6.88
CA ASN A 72 -6.28 22.29 5.44
C ASN A 72 -6.98 20.95 5.12
N THR A 73 -7.98 21.00 4.24
CA THR A 73 -8.79 19.83 3.86
C THR A 73 -8.00 18.71 3.21
N ALA A 74 -6.83 19.00 2.65
CA ALA A 74 -5.89 17.99 2.16
C ALA A 74 -5.52 16.96 3.25
N CYS A 75 -5.47 17.39 4.53
CA CYS A 75 -5.06 16.59 5.68
C CYS A 75 -6.23 15.95 6.46
N GLN A 76 -7.46 16.00 5.93
CA GLN A 76 -8.67 15.50 6.60
C GLN A 76 -8.53 14.06 7.13
N THR A 77 -7.87 13.18 6.40
CA THR A 77 -7.70 11.76 6.79
C THR A 77 -6.90 11.63 8.09
N CYS A 78 -5.75 12.30 8.21
CA CYS A 78 -4.96 12.31 9.45
C CYS A 78 -5.75 12.89 10.62
N HIS A 79 -6.44 14.01 10.38
CA HIS A 79 -7.24 14.68 11.39
C HIS A 79 -8.35 13.76 11.92
N SER A 80 -9.07 13.07 11.04
CA SER A 80 -10.11 12.12 11.43
C SER A 80 -9.55 10.94 12.24
N HIS A 81 -8.37 10.41 11.86
CA HIS A 81 -7.70 9.35 12.61
C HIS A 81 -7.34 9.81 14.04
N GLU A 82 -6.78 11.01 14.17
CA GLU A 82 -6.38 11.56 15.48
C GLU A 82 -7.58 11.88 16.39
N GLN A 83 -8.71 12.33 15.82
CA GLN A 83 -9.97 12.49 16.56
C GLN A 83 -10.48 11.16 17.12
N GLN A 84 -10.17 10.04 16.48
CA GLN A 84 -10.50 8.68 16.93
C GLN A 84 -9.42 8.08 17.85
N GLY A 85 -8.41 8.87 18.25
CA GLY A 85 -7.31 8.42 19.10
C GLY A 85 -6.27 7.53 18.38
N MET A 86 -6.31 7.47 17.04
CA MET A 86 -5.35 6.70 16.26
C MET A 86 -4.10 7.51 15.95
N HIS A 87 -2.95 6.82 15.84
CA HIS A 87 -1.71 7.41 15.39
C HIS A 87 -1.75 7.65 13.87
N SER A 88 -1.53 8.88 13.44
CA SER A 88 -1.67 9.30 12.04
C SER A 88 -0.34 9.28 11.27
N PHE A 89 -0.42 9.40 9.93
CA PHE A 89 0.76 9.66 9.09
C PHE A 89 1.47 10.97 9.48
N ARG A 90 0.73 12.00 9.86
CA ARG A 90 1.27 13.27 10.35
C ARG A 90 2.23 13.04 11.54
N ASN A 91 1.77 12.30 12.54
CA ASN A 91 2.60 11.96 13.71
C ASN A 91 3.86 11.18 13.28
N GLN A 92 3.73 10.23 12.35
CA GLN A 92 4.88 9.47 11.84
C GLN A 92 5.89 10.36 11.13
N PHE A 93 5.43 11.29 10.26
CA PHE A 93 6.31 12.22 9.56
C PHE A 93 7.02 13.16 10.53
N ASN A 94 6.32 13.72 11.51
CA ASN A 94 6.92 14.61 12.51
C ASN A 94 7.97 13.88 13.35
N THR A 95 7.69 12.68 13.83
CA THR A 95 8.64 11.86 14.59
C THR A 95 9.87 11.50 13.76
N ARG A 96 9.67 11.09 12.51
CA ARG A 96 10.76 10.58 11.66
C ARG A 96 11.63 11.69 11.09
N PHE A 97 11.02 12.80 10.66
CA PHE A 97 11.67 13.86 9.90
C PHE A 97 11.76 15.21 10.62
N GLY A 98 11.28 15.31 11.85
CA GLY A 98 11.34 16.54 12.66
C GLY A 98 12.76 17.07 12.88
N LYS A 99 13.78 16.21 12.76
CA LYS A 99 15.20 16.63 12.77
C LYS A 99 15.57 17.59 11.64
N HIS A 100 14.80 17.59 10.53
CA HIS A 100 14.99 18.49 9.38
C HIS A 100 14.16 19.78 9.46
N PHE A 101 13.46 20.00 10.56
CA PHE A 101 12.56 21.15 10.74
C PHE A 101 13.28 22.49 10.49
N ASP A 102 14.40 22.74 11.17
CA ASP A 102 15.09 24.03 11.11
C ASP A 102 15.61 24.32 9.69
N GLU A 103 16.21 23.32 9.04
CA GLU A 103 16.68 23.42 7.64
C GLU A 103 15.50 23.71 6.69
N SER A 104 14.39 23.01 6.88
CA SER A 104 13.18 23.15 6.04
C SER A 104 12.57 24.56 6.18
N LEU A 105 12.49 25.08 7.39
CA LEU A 105 11.93 26.42 7.61
C LEU A 105 12.81 27.54 7.09
N LEU A 106 14.13 27.42 7.25
CA LEU A 106 15.08 28.40 6.71
C LEU A 106 14.98 28.54 5.18
N ASP A 107 14.63 27.46 4.48
CA ASP A 107 14.46 27.43 3.03
C ASP A 107 13.04 27.84 2.57
N THR A 108 12.12 28.06 3.49
CA THR A 108 10.69 28.34 3.21
C THR A 108 10.43 29.85 3.18
N LYS A 109 9.98 30.38 2.02
CA LYS A 109 9.56 31.77 1.85
C LYS A 109 8.20 32.03 2.54
N GLU A 110 7.83 33.31 2.59
CA GLU A 110 6.56 33.74 3.22
C GLU A 110 5.33 33.17 2.53
N ASP A 111 5.37 32.98 1.21
CA ASP A 111 4.33 32.38 0.40
C ASP A 111 4.29 30.85 0.45
N GLY A 112 5.18 30.21 1.22
CA GLY A 112 5.30 28.75 1.30
C GLY A 112 6.18 28.11 0.23
N HIS A 113 6.80 28.91 -0.67
CA HIS A 113 7.77 28.39 -1.64
C HIS A 113 9.03 27.86 -0.95
N ILE A 114 9.59 26.75 -1.42
CA ILE A 114 10.90 26.22 -1.00
C ILE A 114 11.87 26.31 -2.17
N ASN A 115 13.11 26.82 -1.90
CA ASN A 115 14.09 27.02 -2.96
C ASN A 115 14.85 25.74 -3.31
N ASN A 116 15.02 24.85 -2.34
CA ASN A 116 15.93 23.71 -2.44
C ASN A 116 15.30 22.46 -1.84
N PHE A 117 14.35 21.89 -2.57
CA PHE A 117 13.66 20.69 -2.10
C PHE A 117 14.63 19.50 -1.94
N LYS A 118 14.60 18.87 -0.78
CA LYS A 118 15.38 17.68 -0.47
C LYS A 118 14.45 16.51 -0.16
N MET A 119 14.26 15.63 -1.11
CA MET A 119 13.44 14.44 -0.89
C MET A 119 14.10 13.50 0.13
N ARG A 120 13.55 13.44 1.35
CA ARG A 120 14.02 12.54 2.41
C ARG A 120 13.29 11.22 2.41
N TYR A 121 12.04 11.24 1.98
CA TYR A 121 11.20 10.07 1.83
C TYR A 121 10.65 9.98 0.40
N TYR A 122 11.10 8.97 -0.32
CA TYR A 122 10.67 8.65 -1.67
C TYR A 122 9.41 7.77 -1.65
N ASP A 123 8.35 8.16 -2.38
CA ASP A 123 7.17 7.36 -2.70
C ASP A 123 6.63 7.75 -4.09
N ILE A 124 7.48 7.64 -5.10
CA ILE A 124 7.12 7.91 -6.49
C ILE A 124 6.89 6.59 -7.22
N ARG A 125 5.72 6.44 -7.81
CA ARG A 125 5.28 5.23 -8.51
C ARG A 125 5.29 5.50 -10.00
N PHE A 126 6.26 4.93 -10.70
CA PHE A 126 6.52 5.26 -12.11
C PHE A 126 5.50 4.70 -13.09
N SER A 127 4.75 3.67 -12.73
CA SER A 127 3.77 3.06 -13.61
C SER A 127 2.80 2.14 -12.86
N ASN A 128 1.72 1.75 -13.55
CA ASN A 128 0.80 0.71 -13.11
C ASN A 128 1.18 -0.69 -13.65
N ILE A 129 2.42 -0.88 -14.12
CA ILE A 129 2.88 -2.20 -14.60
C ILE A 129 2.75 -3.20 -13.47
N CYS A 130 1.93 -4.22 -13.69
CA CYS A 130 1.71 -5.33 -12.78
C CYS A 130 1.46 -6.59 -13.61
N ASN A 131 1.92 -7.74 -13.13
CA ASN A 131 1.66 -9.02 -13.75
C ASN A 131 0.40 -9.73 -13.22
N MET A 132 -0.31 -9.10 -12.28
CA MET A 132 -1.54 -9.61 -11.71
C MET A 132 -2.73 -8.67 -11.98
N LYS A 133 -3.95 -9.23 -11.94
CA LYS A 133 -5.23 -8.50 -11.98
C LYS A 133 -6.14 -8.99 -10.86
N CYS A 134 -5.71 -8.68 -9.61
CA CYS A 134 -6.41 -9.06 -8.39
C CYS A 134 -7.86 -8.55 -8.41
N ARG A 135 -8.84 -9.34 -7.92
CA ARG A 135 -10.26 -8.96 -7.89
C ARG A 135 -10.54 -7.76 -7.00
N THR A 136 -9.67 -7.52 -6.02
CA THR A 136 -9.72 -6.37 -5.10
C THR A 136 -8.93 -5.16 -5.59
N CYS A 137 -8.49 -5.17 -6.87
CA CYS A 137 -7.69 -4.10 -7.48
C CYS A 137 -8.42 -3.51 -8.71
N ASN A 138 -7.77 -2.54 -9.37
CA ASN A 138 -8.31 -1.88 -10.56
C ASN A 138 -7.19 -1.46 -11.53
N SER A 139 -7.59 -0.87 -12.65
CA SER A 139 -6.69 -0.44 -13.72
C SER A 139 -5.74 0.71 -13.34
N HIS A 140 -6.01 1.50 -12.29
CA HIS A 140 -5.08 2.51 -11.80
C HIS A 140 -3.78 1.87 -11.26
N PHE A 141 -3.91 0.68 -10.66
CA PHE A 141 -2.80 -0.02 -10.02
C PHE A 141 -2.33 -1.26 -10.79
N SER A 142 -3.03 -1.68 -11.86
CA SER A 142 -2.60 -2.82 -12.67
C SER A 142 -2.94 -2.63 -14.16
N SER A 143 -1.89 -2.66 -14.98
CA SER A 143 -1.99 -2.64 -16.44
C SER A 143 -2.71 -3.87 -17.02
N GLN A 144 -2.77 -4.99 -16.29
CA GLN A 144 -3.49 -6.20 -16.72
C GLN A 144 -5.01 -6.01 -16.66
N TRP A 145 -5.50 -5.17 -15.73
CA TRP A 145 -6.92 -4.80 -15.66
C TRP A 145 -7.36 -3.99 -16.89
N GLU A 146 -6.50 -3.14 -17.44
CA GLU A 146 -6.82 -2.40 -18.66
C GLU A 146 -7.13 -3.35 -19.82
N GLN A 147 -6.25 -4.33 -20.03
CA GLN A 147 -6.43 -5.33 -21.09
C GLN A 147 -7.70 -6.17 -20.89
N GLU A 148 -8.02 -6.50 -19.64
CA GLU A 148 -9.23 -7.27 -19.33
C GLU A 148 -10.50 -6.43 -19.53
N ASN A 149 -10.50 -5.17 -19.12
CA ASN A 149 -11.64 -4.25 -19.33
C ASN A 149 -11.95 -4.07 -20.82
N ILE A 150 -10.93 -4.00 -21.67
CA ILE A 150 -11.12 -3.99 -23.13
C ILE A 150 -11.83 -5.26 -23.60
N LYS A 151 -11.41 -6.45 -23.14
CA LYS A 151 -12.03 -7.74 -23.48
C LYS A 151 -13.47 -7.86 -22.97
N ARG A 152 -13.76 -7.26 -21.82
CA ARG A 152 -15.11 -7.24 -21.23
C ARG A 152 -16.04 -6.20 -21.87
N GLY A 153 -15.52 -5.33 -22.75
CA GLY A 153 -16.28 -4.23 -23.33
C GLY A 153 -16.68 -3.16 -22.30
N VAL A 154 -16.00 -3.08 -21.18
CA VAL A 154 -16.26 -2.05 -20.16
C VAL A 154 -15.81 -0.70 -20.70
N PRO A 155 -16.70 0.32 -20.77
CA PRO A 155 -16.33 1.67 -21.18
C PRO A 155 -15.26 2.22 -20.24
N TYR A 156 -14.11 2.57 -20.79
CA TYR A 156 -12.97 2.84 -19.95
C TYR A 156 -12.00 3.79 -20.66
N GLY A 157 -11.60 4.85 -19.96
CA GLY A 157 -10.54 5.73 -20.43
C GLY A 157 -9.18 5.01 -20.37
N ARG A 158 -8.40 5.07 -21.43
CA ARG A 158 -7.04 4.52 -21.43
C ARG A 158 -6.23 5.19 -20.32
N ILE A 159 -5.73 4.38 -19.39
CA ILE A 159 -4.75 4.83 -18.41
C ILE A 159 -3.37 4.49 -18.99
N PRO A 160 -2.51 5.48 -19.27
CA PRO A 160 -1.18 5.22 -19.80
C PRO A 160 -0.38 4.35 -18.83
N VAL A 161 0.22 3.28 -19.33
CA VAL A 161 1.08 2.37 -18.56
C VAL A 161 2.28 3.10 -17.97
N LYS A 162 2.82 4.09 -18.72
CA LYS A 162 3.84 5.03 -18.28
C LYS A 162 3.31 6.44 -18.43
N ASN A 163 2.96 7.07 -17.34
CA ASN A 163 2.38 8.41 -17.32
C ASN A 163 3.30 9.39 -16.61
N ASN A 164 4.57 9.42 -17.03
CA ASN A 164 5.59 10.21 -16.39
C ASN A 164 6.29 11.16 -17.38
N HIS A 165 6.74 12.30 -16.87
CA HIS A 165 7.66 13.15 -17.58
C HIS A 165 8.93 12.35 -17.95
N PRO A 166 9.48 12.49 -19.17
CA PRO A 166 10.69 11.76 -19.59
C PRO A 166 11.86 11.86 -18.60
N ASP A 167 12.00 13.00 -17.94
CA ASP A 167 13.10 13.28 -17.01
C ASP A 167 12.79 12.92 -15.55
N LEU A 168 11.63 12.35 -15.26
CA LEU A 168 11.23 12.07 -13.87
C LEU A 168 12.23 11.16 -13.14
N VAL A 169 12.72 10.11 -13.81
CA VAL A 169 13.71 9.20 -13.21
C VAL A 169 15.00 9.96 -12.89
N ALA A 170 15.49 10.79 -13.81
CA ALA A 170 16.69 11.59 -13.60
C ALA A 170 16.51 12.58 -12.45
N SER A 171 15.38 13.28 -12.40
CA SER A 171 15.05 14.19 -11.29
C SER A 171 15.02 13.47 -9.94
N VAL A 172 14.43 12.28 -9.87
CA VAL A 172 14.43 11.48 -8.63
C VAL A 172 15.85 11.04 -8.25
N VAL A 173 16.66 10.63 -9.23
CA VAL A 173 18.07 10.23 -9.02
C VAL A 173 18.89 11.37 -8.41
N ASP A 174 18.61 12.63 -8.74
CA ASP A 174 19.31 13.79 -8.18
C ASP A 174 18.99 14.02 -6.69
N HIS A 175 17.86 13.51 -6.20
CA HIS A 175 17.52 13.54 -4.78
C HIS A 175 18.14 12.41 -3.94
N ILE A 176 18.71 11.35 -4.55
CA ILE A 176 19.32 10.22 -3.83
C ILE A 176 20.28 10.65 -2.70
N PRO A 177 21.15 11.69 -2.86
CA PRO A 177 22.02 12.15 -1.79
C PRO A 177 21.31 12.56 -0.50
N HIS A 178 20.02 12.91 -0.60
CA HIS A 178 19.21 13.38 0.53
C HIS A 178 18.24 12.33 1.08
N MET A 179 18.01 11.22 0.35
CA MET A 179 17.04 10.19 0.74
C MET A 179 17.49 9.46 2.00
N GLU A 180 16.54 9.20 2.88
CA GLU A 180 16.68 8.37 4.08
C GLU A 180 15.79 7.13 4.01
N TYR A 181 14.65 7.25 3.35
CA TYR A 181 13.68 6.19 3.14
C TYR A 181 13.26 6.14 1.67
N ALA A 182 13.15 4.94 1.13
CA ALA A 182 12.58 4.70 -0.19
C ALA A 182 11.50 3.62 -0.08
N TYR A 183 10.24 4.03 -0.33
CA TYR A 183 9.09 3.14 -0.35
C TYR A 183 8.72 2.79 -1.79
N PHE A 184 8.76 1.52 -2.09
CA PHE A 184 8.45 0.98 -3.41
C PHE A 184 7.12 0.25 -3.40
N ALA A 185 6.16 0.79 -4.12
CA ALA A 185 4.83 0.25 -4.34
C ALA A 185 4.32 0.71 -5.72
N GLY A 186 3.06 0.44 -6.03
CA GLY A 186 2.45 0.89 -7.28
C GLY A 186 1.75 -0.25 -7.99
N GLY A 187 2.13 -0.61 -9.22
CA GLY A 187 1.79 -1.89 -9.82
C GLY A 187 2.54 -3.01 -9.09
N GLU A 188 3.60 -3.53 -9.70
CA GLU A 188 4.53 -4.44 -9.02
C GLU A 188 5.96 -3.88 -9.15
N PRO A 189 6.57 -3.36 -8.08
CA PRO A 189 7.88 -2.71 -8.19
C PRO A 189 8.99 -3.66 -8.65
N LEU A 190 8.94 -4.95 -8.27
CA LEU A 190 10.00 -5.91 -8.59
C LEU A 190 10.10 -6.29 -10.08
N ILE A 191 9.15 -5.83 -10.91
CA ILE A 191 9.17 -6.05 -12.37
C ILE A 191 9.21 -4.75 -13.17
N THR A 192 9.61 -3.62 -12.55
CA THR A 192 9.73 -2.31 -13.22
C THR A 192 11.20 -1.91 -13.37
N GLU A 193 11.56 -1.36 -14.52
CA GLU A 193 12.95 -1.00 -14.82
C GLU A 193 13.45 0.17 -13.98
N GLU A 194 12.58 1.16 -13.77
CA GLU A 194 12.85 2.37 -12.99
C GLU A 194 13.26 2.04 -11.54
N HIS A 195 12.65 1.02 -10.96
CA HIS A 195 13.01 0.53 -9.63
C HIS A 195 14.48 0.09 -9.58
N TYR A 196 14.92 -0.72 -10.56
CA TYR A 196 16.31 -1.20 -10.60
C TYR A 196 17.31 -0.09 -10.92
N ILE A 197 16.95 0.86 -11.79
CA ILE A 197 17.77 2.06 -12.04
C ILE A 197 18.02 2.81 -10.73
N LEU A 198 17.01 3.04 -9.92
CA LEU A 198 17.17 3.73 -8.64
C LEU A 198 18.06 2.96 -7.67
N LEU A 199 17.89 1.64 -7.53
CA LEU A 199 18.74 0.84 -6.65
C LEU A 199 20.19 0.84 -7.09
N GLU A 200 20.46 0.73 -8.38
CA GLU A 200 21.82 0.79 -8.94
C GLU A 200 22.46 2.17 -8.74
N GLU A 201 21.69 3.25 -8.91
CA GLU A 201 22.14 4.61 -8.63
C GLU A 201 22.41 4.85 -7.14
N MET A 202 21.58 4.32 -6.24
CA MET A 202 21.84 4.36 -4.79
C MET A 202 23.17 3.66 -4.46
N ILE A 203 23.40 2.47 -5.02
CA ILE A 203 24.65 1.72 -4.83
C ILE A 203 25.84 2.50 -5.42
N ARG A 204 25.73 2.99 -6.66
CA ARG A 204 26.79 3.75 -7.35
C ARG A 204 27.18 5.02 -6.59
N ARG A 205 26.22 5.68 -5.94
CA ARG A 205 26.41 6.88 -5.12
C ARG A 205 26.81 6.55 -3.68
N ASN A 206 27.05 5.28 -3.35
CA ASN A 206 27.39 4.81 -1.99
C ASN A 206 26.33 5.19 -0.94
N ARG A 207 25.02 5.18 -1.34
CA ARG A 207 23.87 5.44 -0.47
C ARG A 207 23.13 4.14 -0.15
N THR A 208 23.88 3.14 0.28
CA THR A 208 23.35 1.85 0.73
C THR A 208 22.78 1.90 2.17
N ASP A 209 22.88 3.06 2.80
CA ASP A 209 22.30 3.40 4.10
C ASP A 209 20.79 3.75 4.02
N ILE A 210 20.26 3.97 2.81
CA ILE A 210 18.82 4.29 2.63
C ILE A 210 17.98 3.08 3.07
N LYS A 211 16.98 3.33 3.93
CA LYS A 211 16.05 2.29 4.34
C LYS A 211 15.05 1.99 3.22
N LEU A 212 15.05 0.76 2.72
CA LEU A 212 14.15 0.31 1.67
C LEU A 212 12.92 -0.38 2.26
N VAL A 213 11.75 0.02 1.81
CA VAL A 213 10.45 -0.53 2.23
C VAL A 213 9.64 -0.90 0.99
N TYR A 214 9.03 -2.06 0.99
CA TYR A 214 8.31 -2.59 -0.18
C TYR A 214 6.90 -3.07 0.16
N ASN A 215 5.99 -2.84 -0.79
CA ASN A 215 4.80 -3.68 -0.96
C ASN A 215 4.94 -4.42 -2.29
N SER A 216 4.90 -5.75 -2.26
CA SER A 216 5.08 -6.60 -3.43
C SER A 216 4.14 -7.79 -3.41
N ASN A 217 3.76 -8.27 -4.58
CA ASN A 217 3.02 -9.51 -4.76
C ASN A 217 3.93 -10.76 -4.68
N VAL A 218 5.23 -10.55 -4.55
CA VAL A 218 6.31 -11.55 -4.43
C VAL A 218 6.28 -12.66 -5.47
N SER A 219 5.66 -12.42 -6.62
CA SER A 219 5.59 -13.40 -7.71
C SER A 219 6.93 -13.61 -8.42
N SER A 220 7.84 -12.63 -8.34
CA SER A 220 9.17 -12.75 -8.93
C SER A 220 10.22 -12.03 -8.07
N LEU A 221 11.33 -12.70 -7.81
CA LEU A 221 12.53 -12.14 -7.17
C LEU A 221 13.63 -11.88 -8.19
N LYS A 222 13.32 -12.03 -9.49
CA LYS A 222 14.23 -11.74 -10.60
C LYS A 222 13.53 -10.91 -11.66
N PHE A 223 14.24 -9.96 -12.23
CA PHE A 223 13.79 -9.17 -13.36
C PHE A 223 14.89 -9.06 -14.39
N LYS A 224 14.66 -9.60 -15.58
CA LYS A 224 15.69 -9.77 -16.61
C LYS A 224 16.89 -10.55 -16.03
N ASP A 225 18.08 -9.99 -16.07
CA ASP A 225 19.34 -10.52 -15.51
C ASP A 225 19.57 -10.14 -14.02
N LYS A 226 18.66 -9.35 -13.42
CA LYS A 226 18.80 -8.82 -12.06
C LYS A 226 18.13 -9.72 -11.03
N ASP A 227 18.89 -10.08 -10.00
CA ASP A 227 18.41 -10.83 -8.82
C ASP A 227 18.29 -9.84 -7.65
N ILE A 228 17.06 -9.65 -7.17
CA ILE A 228 16.78 -8.62 -6.16
C ILE A 228 17.46 -8.94 -4.81
N LEU A 229 17.55 -10.19 -4.41
CA LEU A 229 18.22 -10.57 -3.17
C LEU A 229 19.70 -10.21 -3.19
N LYS A 230 20.37 -10.39 -4.34
CA LYS A 230 21.77 -9.97 -4.53
C LYS A 230 21.93 -8.46 -4.51
N ILE A 231 20.93 -7.71 -4.98
CA ILE A 231 20.95 -6.24 -4.93
C ILE A 231 20.73 -5.79 -3.49
N TRP A 232 19.71 -6.30 -2.81
CA TRP A 232 19.39 -5.97 -1.43
C TRP A 232 20.54 -6.30 -0.45
N SER A 233 21.30 -7.35 -0.68
CA SER A 233 22.45 -7.70 0.18
C SER A 233 23.54 -6.63 0.23
N LYS A 234 23.53 -5.64 -0.67
CA LYS A 234 24.45 -4.50 -0.67
C LYS A 234 24.01 -3.36 0.27
N PHE A 235 22.75 -3.37 0.72
CA PHE A 235 22.22 -2.34 1.61
C PHE A 235 22.49 -2.69 3.07
N THR A 236 22.83 -1.66 3.86
CA THR A 236 23.22 -1.82 5.26
C THR A 236 22.05 -1.91 6.23
N ASN A 237 20.91 -1.30 5.87
CA ASN A 237 19.66 -1.43 6.63
C ASN A 237 18.88 -2.67 6.17
N PRO A 238 18.19 -3.36 7.09
CA PRO A 238 17.27 -4.43 6.72
C PRO A 238 16.18 -3.93 5.76
N ILE A 239 15.91 -4.72 4.73
CA ILE A 239 14.83 -4.48 3.78
C ILE A 239 13.51 -4.82 4.45
N GLU A 240 12.58 -3.89 4.56
CA GLU A 240 11.22 -4.17 5.01
C GLU A 240 10.35 -4.54 3.80
N LEU A 241 9.90 -5.79 3.74
CA LEU A 241 9.07 -6.28 2.65
C LEU A 241 7.72 -6.75 3.17
N SER A 242 6.66 -6.04 2.77
CA SER A 242 5.27 -6.46 2.96
C SER A 242 4.83 -7.30 1.76
N ALA A 243 4.75 -8.61 1.95
CA ALA A 243 4.22 -9.53 0.95
C ALA A 243 2.70 -9.48 0.93
N SER A 244 2.13 -9.21 -0.23
CA SER A 244 0.69 -9.06 -0.43
C SER A 244 0.03 -10.43 -0.61
N ILE A 245 -0.48 -11.02 0.46
CA ILE A 245 -1.08 -12.37 0.51
C ILE A 245 -2.50 -12.30 1.06
N ASP A 246 -3.50 -12.65 0.24
CA ASP A 246 -4.90 -12.62 0.66
C ASP A 246 -5.49 -14.02 0.93
N HIS A 247 -4.82 -15.07 0.47
CA HIS A 247 -5.13 -16.48 0.74
C HIS A 247 -3.97 -17.38 0.30
N ILE A 248 -4.17 -18.69 0.30
CA ILE A 248 -3.23 -19.72 -0.14
C ILE A 248 -3.82 -20.56 -1.27
N GLY A 249 -2.96 -21.28 -2.00
CA GLY A 249 -3.38 -22.24 -3.03
C GLY A 249 -4.28 -21.62 -4.10
N LYS A 250 -5.28 -22.39 -4.50
CA LYS A 250 -6.25 -21.99 -5.53
C LYS A 250 -7.05 -20.74 -5.18
N LYS A 251 -7.38 -20.54 -3.90
CA LYS A 251 -8.06 -19.34 -3.43
C LYS A 251 -7.17 -18.09 -3.64
N ALA A 252 -5.87 -18.18 -3.37
CA ALA A 252 -4.94 -17.08 -3.65
C ALA A 252 -4.85 -16.79 -5.16
N GLU A 253 -4.78 -17.82 -6.00
CA GLU A 253 -4.75 -17.69 -7.46
C GLU A 253 -6.02 -17.04 -8.01
N TYR A 254 -7.18 -17.35 -7.44
CA TYR A 254 -8.46 -16.75 -7.81
C TYR A 254 -8.59 -15.28 -7.39
N ILE A 255 -8.27 -14.97 -6.11
CA ILE A 255 -8.36 -13.59 -5.59
C ILE A 255 -7.35 -12.70 -6.31
N ARG A 256 -6.11 -13.18 -6.46
CA ARG A 256 -5.00 -12.49 -7.10
C ARG A 256 -4.66 -13.13 -8.43
N HIS A 257 -5.58 -13.05 -9.40
CA HIS A 257 -5.40 -13.68 -10.71
C HIS A 257 -4.06 -13.28 -11.34
N GLY A 258 -3.29 -14.27 -11.76
CA GLY A 258 -1.90 -14.16 -12.20
C GLY A 258 -0.90 -14.67 -11.15
N THR A 259 -1.36 -15.02 -9.94
CA THR A 259 -0.58 -15.77 -8.95
C THR A 259 -0.37 -17.21 -9.42
N VAL A 260 0.86 -17.69 -9.25
CA VAL A 260 1.20 -19.13 -9.23
C VAL A 260 1.61 -19.43 -7.81
N TRP A 261 0.74 -20.07 -7.02
CA TRP A 261 0.93 -20.19 -5.58
C TRP A 261 2.25 -20.85 -5.20
N ASP A 262 2.64 -21.93 -5.85
CA ASP A 262 3.90 -22.64 -5.55
C ASP A 262 5.13 -21.74 -5.72
N THR A 263 5.10 -20.82 -6.68
CA THR A 263 6.16 -19.83 -6.88
C THR A 263 6.16 -18.79 -5.75
N VAL A 264 4.98 -18.30 -5.38
CA VAL A 264 4.86 -17.30 -4.29
C VAL A 264 5.28 -17.92 -2.96
N ASP A 265 4.86 -19.15 -2.65
CA ASP A 265 5.26 -19.86 -1.42
C ASP A 265 6.77 -20.08 -1.38
N SER A 266 7.37 -20.52 -2.48
CA SER A 266 8.83 -20.70 -2.59
C SER A 266 9.56 -19.36 -2.35
N ASN A 267 9.07 -18.27 -2.95
CA ASN A 267 9.64 -16.93 -2.76
C ASN A 267 9.48 -16.43 -1.31
N LEU A 268 8.34 -16.67 -0.66
CA LEU A 268 8.14 -16.33 0.77
C LEU A 268 9.16 -17.05 1.66
N ARG A 269 9.44 -18.33 1.40
CA ARG A 269 10.45 -19.10 2.15
C ARG A 269 11.87 -18.56 1.91
N LEU A 270 12.22 -18.20 0.67
CA LEU A 270 13.49 -17.56 0.36
C LEU A 270 13.64 -16.22 1.07
N LEU A 271 12.61 -15.38 1.04
CA LEU A 271 12.58 -14.08 1.71
C LEU A 271 12.69 -14.23 3.23
N LYS A 272 11.97 -15.19 3.83
CA LYS A 272 12.05 -15.48 5.27
C LYS A 272 13.43 -15.94 5.71
N SER A 273 14.17 -16.64 4.84
CA SER A 273 15.53 -17.12 5.12
C SER A 273 16.62 -16.08 4.90
N ALA A 274 16.32 -14.97 4.20
CA ALA A 274 17.28 -13.92 3.90
C ALA A 274 17.55 -13.05 5.14
N SER A 275 18.80 -13.03 5.63
CA SER A 275 19.17 -12.39 6.89
C SER A 275 18.99 -10.87 6.92
N ASN A 276 18.96 -10.21 5.75
CA ASN A 276 18.79 -8.78 5.61
C ASN A 276 17.36 -8.38 5.19
N VAL A 277 16.40 -9.32 5.25
CA VAL A 277 14.99 -9.04 4.91
C VAL A 277 14.12 -9.23 6.15
N THR A 278 13.34 -8.22 6.47
CA THR A 278 12.24 -8.29 7.42
C THR A 278 10.96 -8.50 6.64
N LEU A 279 10.48 -9.75 6.62
CA LEU A 279 9.26 -10.13 5.92
C LEU A 279 8.04 -9.85 6.78
N LEU A 280 7.10 -9.08 6.23
CA LEU A 280 5.78 -8.82 6.78
C LEU A 280 4.73 -9.39 5.82
N ILE A 281 3.58 -9.78 6.35
CA ILE A 281 2.42 -10.14 5.52
C ILE A 281 1.46 -8.95 5.50
N ASN A 282 0.96 -8.63 4.31
CA ASN A 282 -0.05 -7.60 4.09
C ASN A 282 -1.24 -8.22 3.36
N SER A 283 -2.39 -8.25 4.01
CA SER A 283 -3.59 -8.89 3.51
C SER A 283 -4.78 -7.93 3.49
N VAL A 284 -5.63 -8.11 2.49
CA VAL A 284 -6.91 -7.41 2.38
C VAL A 284 -8.03 -8.35 2.78
N GLY A 285 -8.72 -8.02 3.88
CA GLY A 285 -9.93 -8.72 4.32
C GLY A 285 -11.10 -8.41 3.40
N SER A 286 -11.57 -9.40 2.68
CA SER A 286 -12.64 -9.31 1.69
C SER A 286 -13.66 -10.45 1.85
N LEU A 287 -14.77 -10.36 1.15
CA LEU A 287 -15.77 -11.42 1.06
C LEU A 287 -15.15 -12.78 0.73
N PHE A 288 -14.13 -12.80 -0.13
CA PHE A 288 -13.49 -14.04 -0.59
C PHE A 288 -12.73 -14.81 0.50
N ASN A 289 -12.20 -14.13 1.51
CA ASN A 289 -11.31 -14.77 2.49
C ASN A 289 -11.83 -14.75 3.94
N TYR A 290 -12.90 -14.01 4.24
CA TYR A 290 -13.35 -13.85 5.61
C TYR A 290 -13.73 -15.18 6.29
N VAL A 291 -14.52 -16.03 5.62
CA VAL A 291 -15.00 -17.30 6.19
C VAL A 291 -13.86 -18.31 6.35
N SER A 292 -12.94 -18.34 5.38
CA SER A 292 -11.79 -19.26 5.33
C SER A 292 -10.47 -18.63 5.78
N LEU A 293 -10.50 -17.46 6.44
CA LEU A 293 -9.32 -16.80 6.97
C LEU A 293 -8.39 -17.69 7.82
N PRO A 294 -8.93 -18.61 8.67
CA PRO A 294 -8.08 -19.53 9.41
C PRO A 294 -7.19 -20.43 8.54
N GLU A 295 -7.64 -20.85 7.36
CA GLU A 295 -6.85 -21.69 6.46
C GLU A 295 -5.51 -21.01 6.08
N MET A 296 -5.56 -19.70 5.79
CA MET A 296 -4.37 -18.92 5.47
C MET A 296 -3.46 -18.74 6.69
N TYR A 297 -4.02 -18.40 7.84
CA TYR A 297 -3.25 -18.21 9.06
C TYR A 297 -2.59 -19.52 9.53
N ASP A 298 -3.33 -20.63 9.55
CA ASP A 298 -2.81 -21.93 9.95
C ASP A 298 -1.67 -22.39 9.04
N TYR A 299 -1.79 -22.14 7.74
CA TYR A 299 -0.72 -22.41 6.77
C TYR A 299 0.52 -21.56 7.04
N LEU A 300 0.35 -20.25 7.18
CA LEU A 300 1.46 -19.31 7.37
C LEU A 300 2.17 -19.55 8.73
N ILE A 301 1.42 -19.88 9.77
CA ILE A 301 1.96 -20.25 11.09
C ILE A 301 2.65 -21.62 11.02
N GLY A 302 2.00 -22.63 10.46
CA GLY A 302 2.55 -23.97 10.33
C GLY A 302 3.84 -24.03 9.50
N SER A 303 3.94 -23.19 8.47
CA SER A 303 5.14 -23.03 7.63
C SER A 303 6.20 -22.09 8.22
N LYS A 304 5.97 -21.50 9.40
CA LYS A 304 6.85 -20.51 10.07
C LYS A 304 7.10 -19.24 9.24
N ILE A 305 6.27 -18.95 8.26
CA ILE A 305 6.30 -17.67 7.53
C ILE A 305 5.80 -16.56 8.45
N TYR A 306 4.75 -16.83 9.25
CA TYR A 306 4.23 -15.94 10.26
C TYR A 306 4.40 -16.54 11.67
N GLU A 307 5.03 -15.80 12.58
CA GLU A 307 5.37 -16.25 13.94
C GLU A 307 5.08 -15.13 14.96
N PRO A 308 4.97 -15.45 16.27
CA PRO A 308 4.91 -14.43 17.30
C PRO A 308 6.05 -13.41 17.15
N GLY A 309 5.72 -12.12 17.25
CA GLY A 309 6.67 -11.01 17.05
C GLY A 309 6.82 -10.54 15.61
N ASN A 310 6.37 -11.29 14.60
CA ASN A 310 6.32 -10.79 13.22
C ASN A 310 5.08 -9.90 12.99
N SER A 311 5.18 -8.94 12.07
CA SER A 311 4.05 -8.09 11.72
C SER A 311 3.17 -8.75 10.64
N PHE A 312 1.87 -8.67 10.85
CA PHE A 312 0.82 -9.02 9.89
C PHE A 312 -0.19 -7.88 9.85
N ASN A 313 -0.36 -7.30 8.67
CA ASN A 313 -1.37 -6.29 8.43
C ASN A 313 -2.59 -6.92 7.75
N LEU A 314 -3.76 -6.68 8.29
CA LEU A 314 -5.03 -7.13 7.74
C LEU A 314 -5.99 -5.93 7.69
N TYR A 315 -6.20 -5.40 6.49
CA TYR A 315 -7.04 -4.24 6.28
C TYR A 315 -8.37 -4.64 5.65
N PRO A 316 -9.51 -4.14 6.15
CA PRO A 316 -10.77 -4.30 5.42
C PRO A 316 -10.66 -3.71 4.02
N LEU A 317 -11.21 -4.38 3.02
CA LEU A 317 -11.33 -3.86 1.66
C LEU A 317 -12.17 -2.59 1.67
N SER A 318 -11.67 -1.53 1.04
CA SER A 318 -12.39 -0.25 0.94
C SER A 318 -13.16 -0.09 -0.39
N THR A 319 -12.68 -0.70 -1.46
CA THR A 319 -13.31 -0.74 -2.79
C THR A 319 -12.82 -1.97 -3.56
N PRO A 320 -13.67 -2.60 -4.40
CA PRO A 320 -15.10 -2.32 -4.64
C PRO A 320 -16.00 -2.86 -3.52
N GLU A 321 -17.08 -2.15 -3.24
CA GLU A 321 -18.03 -2.45 -2.16
C GLU A 321 -18.65 -3.86 -2.27
N ILE A 322 -18.87 -4.34 -3.50
CA ILE A 322 -19.44 -5.68 -3.75
C ILE A 322 -18.59 -6.83 -3.20
N PHE A 323 -17.33 -6.58 -2.86
CA PHE A 323 -16.40 -7.55 -2.29
C PHE A 323 -16.04 -7.26 -0.83
N HIS A 324 -16.71 -6.31 -0.17
CA HIS A 324 -16.54 -6.06 1.26
C HIS A 324 -16.95 -7.28 2.08
N THR A 325 -16.33 -7.49 3.22
CA THR A 325 -16.80 -8.49 4.20
C THR A 325 -18.21 -8.16 4.71
N GLN A 326 -18.57 -6.87 4.76
CA GLN A 326 -19.91 -6.39 5.12
C GLN A 326 -21.00 -6.82 4.11
N ALA A 327 -20.61 -7.18 2.89
CA ALA A 327 -21.48 -7.71 1.86
C ALA A 327 -21.79 -9.22 2.01
N LEU A 328 -21.23 -9.90 3.01
CA LEU A 328 -21.61 -11.27 3.32
C LEU A 328 -23.01 -11.33 3.92
N PRO A 329 -23.86 -12.33 3.56
CA PRO A 329 -25.07 -12.66 4.28
C PRO A 329 -24.80 -13.01 5.75
N ARG A 330 -25.83 -12.86 6.58
CA ARG A 330 -25.69 -12.97 8.03
C ARG A 330 -25.19 -14.34 8.49
N ASP A 331 -25.63 -15.42 7.87
CA ASP A 331 -25.20 -16.80 8.15
C ASP A 331 -23.71 -17.00 7.87
N LEU A 332 -23.20 -16.47 6.76
CA LEU A 332 -21.79 -16.53 6.42
C LEU A 332 -20.93 -15.62 7.32
N LYS A 333 -21.45 -14.46 7.76
CA LYS A 333 -20.78 -13.64 8.77
C LYS A 333 -20.66 -14.40 10.09
N GLU A 334 -21.71 -15.08 10.52
CA GLU A 334 -21.71 -15.88 11.75
C GLU A 334 -20.76 -17.09 11.65
N GLN A 335 -20.73 -17.76 10.51
CA GLN A 335 -19.75 -18.81 10.22
C GLN A 335 -18.32 -18.27 10.30
N GLY A 336 -18.04 -17.17 9.62
CA GLY A 336 -16.73 -16.50 9.65
C GLY A 336 -16.34 -16.09 11.07
N ARG A 337 -17.25 -15.47 11.82
CA ARG A 337 -17.03 -15.11 13.23
C ARG A 337 -16.66 -16.32 14.08
N THR A 338 -17.37 -17.42 13.91
CA THR A 338 -17.09 -18.67 14.64
C THR A 338 -15.70 -19.20 14.30
N ASN A 339 -15.33 -19.23 13.02
CA ASN A 339 -14.02 -19.68 12.55
C ASN A 339 -12.89 -18.79 13.06
N ILE A 340 -13.07 -17.46 12.96
CA ILE A 340 -12.09 -16.46 13.42
C ILE A 340 -11.94 -16.51 14.95
N THR A 341 -12.99 -16.76 15.72
CA THR A 341 -12.88 -16.90 17.16
C THR A 341 -11.99 -18.10 17.55
N LYS A 342 -12.12 -19.22 16.83
CA LYS A 342 -11.23 -20.38 17.03
C LYS A 342 -9.78 -20.04 16.64
N LEU A 343 -9.57 -19.30 15.55
CA LEU A 343 -8.26 -18.83 15.15
C LEU A 343 -7.62 -17.96 16.24
N ILE A 344 -8.37 -17.01 16.81
CA ILE A 344 -7.91 -16.12 17.88
C ILE A 344 -7.41 -16.95 19.07
N THR A 345 -8.20 -17.93 19.55
CA THR A 345 -7.79 -18.83 20.63
C THR A 345 -6.50 -19.57 20.27
N SER A 346 -6.42 -20.14 19.07
CA SER A 346 -5.21 -20.83 18.60
C SER A 346 -3.97 -19.92 18.52
N MET A 347 -4.14 -18.65 18.15
CA MET A 347 -3.05 -17.69 18.13
C MET A 347 -2.59 -17.34 19.56
N GLU A 348 -3.53 -17.10 20.46
CA GLU A 348 -3.23 -16.80 21.87
C GLU A 348 -2.48 -17.97 22.53
N ASP A 349 -2.92 -19.22 22.30
CA ASP A 349 -2.25 -20.45 22.79
C ASP A 349 -0.82 -20.62 22.23
N LYS A 350 -0.58 -20.13 21.01
CA LYS A 350 0.73 -20.15 20.34
C LYS A 350 1.63 -18.95 20.72
N GLY A 351 1.18 -18.07 21.62
CA GLY A 351 1.96 -16.95 22.13
C GLY A 351 1.97 -15.71 21.25
N PHE A 352 1.00 -15.55 20.35
CA PHE A 352 0.83 -14.30 19.62
C PHE A 352 0.37 -13.18 20.55
N THR A 353 0.88 -11.98 20.33
CA THR A 353 0.58 -10.83 21.18
C THR A 353 -0.84 -10.30 20.94
N SER A 354 -1.37 -9.57 21.93
CA SER A 354 -2.67 -8.90 21.80
C SER A 354 -2.73 -7.97 20.58
N SER A 355 -1.62 -7.31 20.22
CA SER A 355 -1.53 -6.47 19.01
C SER A 355 -1.67 -7.30 17.74
N GLN A 356 -1.05 -8.48 17.65
CA GLN A 356 -1.18 -9.38 16.51
C GLN A 356 -2.58 -9.97 16.37
N VAL A 357 -3.21 -10.29 17.48
CA VAL A 357 -4.59 -10.79 17.52
C VAL A 357 -5.61 -9.69 17.19
N SER A 358 -5.32 -8.43 17.58
CA SER A 358 -6.24 -7.31 17.37
C SER A 358 -6.54 -7.03 15.89
N VAL A 359 -5.61 -7.33 14.97
CA VAL A 359 -5.87 -7.10 13.53
C VAL A 359 -7.01 -7.98 13.02
N VAL A 360 -7.12 -9.20 13.54
CA VAL A 360 -8.18 -10.14 13.18
C VAL A 360 -9.50 -9.74 13.85
N LYS A 361 -9.45 -9.33 15.12
CA LYS A 361 -10.62 -8.79 15.86
C LYS A 361 -11.18 -7.53 15.19
N ASN A 362 -10.32 -6.66 14.68
CA ASN A 362 -10.73 -5.44 13.97
C ASN A 362 -11.47 -5.75 12.67
N LEU A 363 -11.00 -6.73 11.88
CA LEU A 363 -11.71 -7.16 10.67
C LEU A 363 -13.10 -7.74 11.02
N MET A 364 -13.20 -8.53 12.08
CA MET A 364 -14.47 -9.09 12.56
C MET A 364 -15.44 -7.97 12.95
N SER A 365 -14.99 -7.00 13.74
CA SER A 365 -15.81 -5.83 14.14
C SER A 365 -16.24 -4.99 12.94
N TRP A 366 -15.35 -4.79 11.97
CA TRP A 366 -15.69 -4.10 10.72
C TRP A 366 -16.77 -4.83 9.94
N THR A 367 -16.66 -6.15 9.83
CA THR A 367 -17.63 -7.00 9.11
C THR A 367 -19.02 -6.93 9.71
N GLU A 368 -19.12 -6.86 11.03
CA GLU A 368 -20.39 -6.80 11.76
C GLU A 368 -21.01 -5.38 11.81
N ALA A 369 -20.25 -4.34 11.47
CA ALA A 369 -20.70 -2.95 11.57
C ALA A 369 -21.79 -2.58 10.55
N ALA A 370 -21.96 -3.33 9.46
CA ALA A 370 -23.00 -3.10 8.46
C ALA A 370 -23.42 -4.39 7.74
N ASP A 371 -24.63 -4.37 7.15
CA ASP A 371 -25.18 -5.41 6.28
C ASP A 371 -25.50 -4.80 4.93
N SER A 372 -24.70 -5.10 3.90
CA SER A 372 -24.89 -4.54 2.56
C SER A 372 -25.25 -5.58 1.49
N TRP A 373 -25.40 -6.86 1.84
CA TRP A 373 -25.65 -7.93 0.87
C TRP A 373 -26.84 -7.66 -0.06
N ASP A 374 -28.00 -7.32 0.50
CA ASP A 374 -29.18 -7.06 -0.31
C ASP A 374 -29.03 -5.91 -1.31
N ASN A 375 -28.12 -4.98 -1.02
CA ASN A 375 -27.85 -3.83 -1.90
C ASN A 375 -26.88 -4.19 -3.03
N VAL A 376 -26.05 -5.22 -2.87
CA VAL A 376 -24.93 -5.52 -3.78
C VAL A 376 -24.99 -6.88 -4.44
N LYS A 377 -25.86 -7.81 -3.97
CA LYS A 377 -25.89 -9.23 -4.41
C LYS A 377 -26.02 -9.41 -5.93
N ASP A 378 -26.90 -8.65 -6.59
CA ASP A 378 -27.06 -8.76 -8.04
C ASP A 378 -25.83 -8.28 -8.79
N LYS A 379 -25.23 -7.17 -8.35
CA LYS A 379 -23.97 -6.67 -8.90
C LYS A 379 -22.82 -7.65 -8.67
N PHE A 380 -22.76 -8.26 -7.47
CA PHE A 380 -21.78 -9.28 -7.14
C PHE A 380 -21.88 -10.47 -8.09
N LYS A 381 -23.09 -11.06 -8.24
CA LYS A 381 -23.33 -12.22 -9.13
C LYS A 381 -22.93 -11.91 -10.56
N VAL A 382 -23.34 -10.75 -11.09
CA VAL A 382 -23.01 -10.31 -12.45
C VAL A 382 -21.48 -10.13 -12.61
N GLU A 383 -20.81 -9.42 -11.71
CA GLU A 383 -19.39 -9.14 -11.81
C GLU A 383 -18.55 -10.41 -11.69
N VAL A 384 -18.84 -11.28 -10.72
CA VAL A 384 -18.13 -12.54 -10.53
C VAL A 384 -18.31 -13.45 -11.75
N THR A 385 -19.54 -13.63 -12.24
CA THR A 385 -19.83 -14.46 -13.40
C THR A 385 -19.09 -13.98 -14.65
N GLU A 386 -19.09 -12.67 -14.86
CA GLU A 386 -18.43 -12.06 -16.03
C GLU A 386 -16.90 -12.22 -15.96
N ILE A 387 -16.30 -11.98 -14.79
CA ILE A 387 -14.86 -12.16 -14.60
C ILE A 387 -14.50 -13.63 -14.74
N ASP A 388 -15.24 -14.54 -14.14
CA ASP A 388 -15.02 -15.99 -14.24
C ASP A 388 -15.07 -16.47 -15.69
N ARG A 389 -16.08 -16.00 -16.44
CA ARG A 389 -16.21 -16.30 -17.87
C ARG A 389 -14.97 -15.88 -18.67
N VAL A 390 -14.46 -14.68 -18.43
CA VAL A 390 -13.29 -14.13 -19.16
C VAL A 390 -11.99 -14.84 -18.77
N ARG A 391 -11.88 -15.26 -17.51
CA ARG A 391 -10.68 -15.88 -16.93
C ARG A 391 -10.68 -17.40 -17.00
N GLY A 392 -11.82 -18.03 -17.29
CA GLY A 392 -12.00 -19.49 -17.22
C GLY A 392 -11.91 -20.00 -15.78
N GLU A 393 -12.39 -19.20 -14.84
CA GLU A 393 -12.43 -19.52 -13.40
C GLU A 393 -13.85 -19.92 -12.96
N ASN A 394 -13.95 -20.51 -11.77
CA ASN A 394 -15.25 -20.88 -11.17
C ASN A 394 -15.24 -20.55 -9.67
N PHE A 395 -16.06 -19.58 -9.30
CA PHE A 395 -16.17 -19.14 -7.91
C PHE A 395 -16.63 -20.25 -6.97
N VAL A 396 -17.70 -20.96 -7.32
CA VAL A 396 -18.30 -21.99 -6.45
C VAL A 396 -17.37 -23.18 -6.24
N GLU A 397 -16.61 -23.56 -7.26
CA GLU A 397 -15.59 -24.61 -7.12
C GLU A 397 -14.41 -24.15 -6.27
N THR A 398 -14.02 -22.88 -6.35
CA THR A 398 -12.89 -22.33 -5.59
C THR A 398 -13.25 -22.06 -4.13
N PHE A 399 -14.48 -21.60 -3.88
CA PHE A 399 -15.00 -21.25 -2.54
C PHE A 399 -16.30 -22.01 -2.23
N PRO A 400 -16.26 -23.33 -2.04
CA PRO A 400 -17.47 -24.10 -1.75
C PRO A 400 -18.22 -23.64 -0.48
N GLU A 401 -17.48 -23.03 0.49
CA GLU A 401 -18.04 -22.42 1.69
C GLU A 401 -18.88 -21.16 1.41
N LEU A 402 -18.74 -20.57 0.23
CA LEU A 402 -19.48 -19.38 -0.21
C LEU A 402 -20.49 -19.69 -1.32
N ALA A 403 -20.74 -20.96 -1.63
CA ALA A 403 -21.59 -21.37 -2.74
C ALA A 403 -23.01 -20.78 -2.66
N SER A 404 -23.55 -20.62 -1.44
CA SER A 404 -24.88 -20.04 -1.19
C SER A 404 -25.03 -18.59 -1.67
N LEU A 405 -23.94 -17.89 -1.99
CA LEU A 405 -24.01 -16.56 -2.59
C LEU A 405 -24.58 -16.56 -4.01
N PHE A 406 -24.66 -17.74 -4.64
CA PHE A 406 -25.19 -17.92 -6.00
C PHE A 406 -26.60 -18.55 -6.03
N ASP A 407 -27.16 -18.94 -4.87
CA ASP A 407 -28.51 -19.47 -4.71
C ASP A 407 -29.64 -18.41 -4.91
#